data_e3c39aac9b8e48a4ebb2892c7029fbdd
#
_entry.id   e3c39aac9b8e48a4ebb2892c7029fbdd
#
_cell.length_a   1.000
_cell.length_b   1.000
_cell.length_c   1.000
_cell.angle_alpha   90.00
_cell.angle_beta   90.00
_cell.angle_gamma   90.00
#
_symmetry.space_group_name_H-M   'P 1'
#
loop_
_entity.id
_entity.type
_entity.pdbx_description
1 polymer ?
#
loop_
_entity_poly.entity_id
_entity_poly.type
_entity_poly.pdbx_seq_one_letter_code
_entity_poly.pdbx_strand_id
1 'polypeptide(L)'
;MATRERDRWIAFRSHFGIESFYCRPGIEGAHEKGGVEGQIGYFRRNHFTPVPEVGSLVELNELVDQWDLHDGRRRIGARPRTIDEYFAVEQPLLAPLPDEPFETGRLFTPRVDRYNQITVRTNRYSVPVRLIGKKARVMLHASHLVVYDQNVEVARHERLIAKCGIRLELDHYLEALVRKPGAFPGATALEQARSAGRFTPVHDAWWAAARKVHGERDGTRALIEVLLLGRHIAHEHLVAGLATALRAGALTADAVALEARKAAQTEEEPATVPAPRASHPTGQPPATITSLHEWRLARLPPDTRPLPSVTPYDQLLRRHRTSGSTHREGEAQ
;
A
#
# COMPACT_ATOMS: atom_id res chain seq x y z
N MET A 1 -0.36 -8.06 44.69
CA MET A 1 -1.30 -7.97 43.54
C MET A 1 -0.46 -8.07 42.29
N ALA A 2 -0.56 -9.13 41.48
CA ALA A 2 0.18 -9.24 40.24
C ALA A 2 -0.35 -8.19 39.24
N THR A 3 0.51 -7.30 38.77
CA THR A 3 0.18 -6.30 37.78
C THR A 3 -0.09 -7.05 36.46
N ARG A 4 -1.32 -6.99 35.97
CA ARG A 4 -1.66 -7.59 34.68
C ARG A 4 -0.99 -6.79 33.58
N GLU A 5 0.01 -7.37 32.96
CA GLU A 5 0.66 -6.78 31.78
C GLU A 5 -0.34 -6.64 30.63
N ARG A 6 -0.20 -5.58 29.83
CA ARG A 6 -1.00 -5.42 28.61
C ARG A 6 -0.41 -6.28 27.51
N ASP A 7 -1.27 -7.00 26.79
CA ASP A 7 -0.89 -7.92 25.69
C ASP A 7 0.11 -7.31 24.71
N ARG A 8 -0.03 -6.01 24.43
CA ARG A 8 0.87 -5.29 23.53
C ARG A 8 2.28 -5.09 24.10
N TRP A 9 2.40 -4.90 25.40
CA TRP A 9 3.71 -4.82 26.08
C TRP A 9 4.40 -6.18 26.09
N ILE A 10 3.64 -7.25 26.32
CA ILE A 10 4.15 -8.63 26.22
C ILE A 10 4.65 -8.91 24.81
N ALA A 11 3.85 -8.56 23.78
CA ALA A 11 4.24 -8.73 22.37
C ALA A 11 5.50 -7.94 22.02
N PHE A 12 5.63 -6.70 22.50
CA PHE A 12 6.83 -5.87 22.28
C PHE A 12 8.08 -6.51 22.89
N ARG A 13 7.99 -6.93 24.15
CA ARG A 13 9.11 -7.60 24.82
C ARG A 13 9.51 -8.91 24.13
N SER A 14 8.51 -9.70 23.74
CA SER A 14 8.73 -10.95 23.05
C SER A 14 9.41 -10.76 21.69
N HIS A 15 9.00 -9.69 20.97
CA HIS A 15 9.58 -9.36 19.66
C HIS A 15 11.06 -9.00 19.73
N PHE A 16 11.43 -8.19 20.73
CA PHE A 16 12.81 -7.73 20.91
C PHE A 16 13.64 -8.59 21.87
N GLY A 17 13.07 -9.66 22.45
CA GLY A 17 13.76 -10.50 23.43
C GLY A 17 14.12 -9.75 24.72
N ILE A 18 13.34 -8.72 25.13
CA ILE A 18 13.65 -7.87 26.27
C ILE A 18 13.02 -8.43 27.55
N GLU A 19 13.82 -8.58 28.58
CA GLU A 19 13.33 -8.80 29.94
C GLU A 19 12.86 -7.48 30.56
N SER A 20 11.82 -7.53 31.38
CA SER A 20 11.32 -6.35 32.09
C SER A 20 11.49 -6.50 33.59
N PHE A 21 12.03 -5.46 34.18
CA PHE A 21 12.07 -5.28 35.62
C PHE A 21 11.00 -4.27 36.05
N TYR A 22 10.22 -4.60 37.06
CA TYR A 22 9.16 -3.74 37.56
C TYR A 22 9.52 -3.21 38.93
N CYS A 23 9.61 -1.89 39.02
CA CYS A 23 9.78 -1.22 40.31
C CYS A 23 8.60 -1.50 41.24
N ARG A 24 8.83 -1.52 42.55
CA ARG A 24 7.76 -1.63 43.55
C ARG A 24 6.81 -0.45 43.43
N PRO A 25 5.48 -0.66 43.52
CA PRO A 25 4.53 0.45 43.54
C PRO A 25 4.62 1.25 44.82
N GLY A 26 4.46 2.58 44.76
CA GLY A 26 4.44 3.46 45.88
C GLY A 26 5.79 4.11 46.25
N ILE A 27 5.90 4.63 47.45
CA ILE A 27 7.05 5.42 47.90
C ILE A 27 8.33 4.57 47.93
N GLU A 28 8.25 3.29 48.25
CA GLU A 28 9.40 2.39 48.33
C GLU A 28 10.08 2.18 46.96
N GLY A 29 9.34 2.24 45.85
CA GLY A 29 9.89 2.13 44.48
C GLY A 29 10.27 3.46 43.83
N ALA A 30 10.02 4.60 44.50
CA ALA A 30 10.29 5.92 43.93
C ALA A 30 11.77 6.13 43.63
N HIS A 31 12.65 5.60 44.46
CA HIS A 31 14.11 5.72 44.29
C HIS A 31 14.65 4.92 43.12
N GLU A 32 13.98 3.84 42.71
CA GLU A 32 14.38 3.01 41.55
C GLU A 32 14.22 3.72 40.20
N LYS A 33 13.36 4.76 40.13
CA LYS A 33 13.09 5.57 38.93
C LYS A 33 13.85 6.90 38.89
N GLY A 34 14.49 7.31 39.99
CA GLY A 34 15.07 8.63 40.09
C GLY A 34 16.09 9.00 39.02
N GLY A 35 16.86 8.02 38.51
CA GLY A 35 17.82 8.23 37.45
C GLY A 35 17.15 8.59 36.11
N VAL A 36 16.08 7.89 35.73
CA VAL A 36 15.35 8.15 34.48
C VAL A 36 14.62 9.49 34.51
N GLU A 37 13.94 9.79 35.62
CA GLU A 37 13.25 11.08 35.83
C GLU A 37 14.22 12.27 35.82
N GLY A 38 15.39 12.10 36.43
CA GLY A 38 16.48 13.07 36.40
C GLY A 38 16.98 13.35 35.00
N GLN A 39 17.16 12.30 34.19
CA GLN A 39 17.63 12.42 32.82
C GLN A 39 16.58 13.10 31.91
N ILE A 40 15.31 12.75 32.05
CA ILE A 40 14.22 13.42 31.31
C ILE A 40 14.18 14.92 31.69
N GLY A 41 14.30 15.24 32.95
CA GLY A 41 14.35 16.61 33.43
C GLY A 41 15.56 17.39 32.90
N TYR A 42 16.73 16.74 32.86
CA TYR A 42 17.95 17.30 32.27
C TYR A 42 17.72 17.63 30.79
N PHE A 43 17.28 16.67 29.97
CA PHE A 43 17.07 16.85 28.54
C PHE A 43 16.08 17.98 28.25
N ARG A 44 14.96 18.03 28.97
CA ARG A 44 13.96 19.11 28.82
C ARG A 44 14.54 20.50 29.10
N ARG A 45 15.31 20.65 30.17
CA ARG A 45 15.89 21.94 30.52
C ARG A 45 16.96 22.41 29.53
N ASN A 46 17.72 21.51 28.94
CA ASN A 46 18.83 21.87 28.10
C ASN A 46 18.42 22.03 26.61
N HIS A 47 17.40 21.28 26.16
CA HIS A 47 17.05 21.24 24.73
C HIS A 47 15.63 21.74 24.42
N PHE A 48 14.72 21.75 25.40
CA PHE A 48 13.34 22.23 25.24
C PHE A 48 13.04 23.52 26.02
N THR A 49 14.06 24.26 26.39
CA THR A 49 13.91 25.56 27.06
C THR A 49 14.90 26.57 26.50
N PRO A 50 14.45 27.53 25.64
CA PRO A 50 13.07 27.68 25.12
C PRO A 50 12.63 26.53 24.25
N VAL A 51 11.30 26.40 24.03
CA VAL A 51 10.76 25.37 23.14
C VAL A 51 11.25 25.65 21.72
N PRO A 52 11.85 24.66 21.00
CA PRO A 52 12.35 24.87 19.66
C PRO A 52 11.20 25.12 18.66
N GLU A 53 11.39 26.05 17.76
CA GLU A 53 10.49 26.33 16.65
C GLU A 53 10.93 25.49 15.45
N VAL A 54 10.03 24.61 14.97
CA VAL A 54 10.29 23.69 13.86
C VAL A 54 9.09 23.65 12.91
N GLY A 55 9.36 23.46 11.62
CA GLY A 55 8.34 23.37 10.59
C GLY A 55 7.67 22.00 10.51
N SER A 56 8.28 20.94 11.07
CA SER A 56 7.76 19.58 11.01
C SER A 56 8.28 18.70 12.15
N LEU A 57 7.58 17.55 12.36
CA LEU A 57 8.07 16.52 13.28
C LEU A 57 9.36 15.84 12.80
N VAL A 58 9.62 15.83 11.50
CA VAL A 58 10.85 15.28 10.94
C VAL A 58 12.03 16.15 11.36
N GLU A 59 11.92 17.45 11.18
CA GLU A 59 12.92 18.42 11.63
C GLU A 59 13.17 18.36 13.14
N LEU A 60 12.10 18.22 13.95
CA LEU A 60 12.25 18.03 15.39
C LEU A 60 13.04 16.77 15.73
N ASN A 61 12.76 15.65 15.05
CA ASN A 61 13.49 14.40 15.28
C ASN A 61 14.96 14.53 14.89
N GLU A 62 15.27 15.20 13.78
CA GLU A 62 16.67 15.48 13.37
C GLU A 62 17.42 16.30 14.42
N LEU A 63 16.75 17.30 15.01
CA LEU A 63 17.34 18.07 16.12
C LEU A 63 17.55 17.20 17.36
N VAL A 64 16.60 16.34 17.71
CA VAL A 64 16.73 15.43 18.84
C VAL A 64 17.90 14.47 18.65
N ASP A 65 18.07 13.92 17.44
CA ASP A 65 19.18 13.03 17.10
C ASP A 65 20.54 13.76 17.23
N GLN A 66 20.63 15.02 16.79
CA GLN A 66 21.84 15.84 16.96
C GLN A 66 22.15 16.14 18.44
N TRP A 67 21.13 16.42 19.25
CA TRP A 67 21.33 16.66 20.69
C TRP A 67 21.77 15.39 21.41
N ASP A 68 21.24 14.24 21.01
CA ASP A 68 21.61 12.94 21.59
C ASP A 68 23.09 12.62 21.29
N LEU A 69 23.52 12.84 20.03
CA LEU A 69 24.93 12.73 19.65
C LEU A 69 25.85 13.70 20.41
N HIS A 70 25.34 14.92 20.69
CA HIS A 70 26.10 15.88 21.51
C HIS A 70 26.20 15.43 22.97
N ASP A 71 25.09 14.98 23.53
CA ASP A 71 25.02 14.50 24.92
C ASP A 71 25.86 13.24 25.16
N GLY A 72 26.08 12.42 24.15
CA GLY A 72 26.98 11.27 24.21
C GLY A 72 28.43 11.63 24.58
N ARG A 73 28.87 12.83 24.23
CA ARG A 73 30.24 13.34 24.54
C ARG A 73 30.39 13.83 25.97
N ARG A 74 29.32 13.98 26.73
CA ARG A 74 29.40 14.48 28.12
C ARG A 74 29.77 13.37 29.08
N ARG A 75 30.29 13.78 30.25
CA ARG A 75 30.53 12.90 31.41
C ARG A 75 29.43 13.06 32.46
N ILE A 76 28.97 11.97 33.03
CA ILE A 76 27.98 11.98 34.12
C ILE A 76 28.69 12.09 35.46
N GLY A 77 28.59 13.25 36.11
CA GLY A 77 29.22 13.51 37.38
C GLY A 77 30.75 13.30 37.35
N ALA A 78 31.27 12.57 38.33
CA ALA A 78 32.70 12.26 38.43
C ALA A 78 33.16 11.03 37.63
N ARG A 79 32.35 10.51 36.71
CA ARG A 79 32.70 9.33 35.93
C ARG A 79 33.87 9.63 35.00
N PRO A 80 34.88 8.70 34.87
CA PRO A 80 36.10 8.95 34.11
C PRO A 80 35.90 8.99 32.59
N ARG A 81 34.86 8.33 32.09
CA ARG A 81 34.58 8.21 30.67
C ARG A 81 33.30 8.98 30.30
N THR A 82 33.18 9.35 29.01
CA THR A 82 31.96 9.90 28.42
C THR A 82 30.89 8.82 28.26
N ILE A 83 29.67 9.22 27.96
CA ILE A 83 28.57 8.29 27.67
C ILE A 83 28.93 7.43 26.47
N ASP A 84 29.43 8.01 25.38
CA ASP A 84 29.85 7.31 24.16
C ASP A 84 30.94 6.28 24.43
N GLU A 85 31.95 6.63 25.27
CA GLU A 85 33.02 5.69 25.64
C GLU A 85 32.51 4.49 26.44
N TYR A 86 31.47 4.67 27.29
CA TYR A 86 30.80 3.56 27.95
C TYR A 86 29.98 2.73 26.99
N PHE A 87 29.21 3.41 26.11
CA PHE A 87 28.38 2.73 25.13
C PHE A 87 29.20 1.90 24.13
N ALA A 88 30.35 2.40 23.69
CA ALA A 88 31.27 1.64 22.82
C ALA A 88 31.73 0.30 23.41
N VAL A 89 31.79 0.20 24.75
CA VAL A 89 32.10 -1.08 25.44
C VAL A 89 30.86 -1.99 25.54
N GLU A 90 29.67 -1.40 25.69
CA GLU A 90 28.42 -2.12 25.85
C GLU A 90 27.85 -2.59 24.50
N GLN A 91 27.98 -1.78 23.45
CA GLN A 91 27.38 -2.02 22.12
C GLN A 91 27.65 -3.41 21.53
N PRO A 92 28.89 -3.98 21.61
CA PRO A 92 29.15 -5.33 21.10
C PRO A 92 28.44 -6.44 21.87
N LEU A 93 27.92 -6.15 23.06
CA LEU A 93 27.20 -7.10 23.92
C LEU A 93 25.69 -7.07 23.68
N LEU A 94 25.19 -6.08 22.95
CA LEU A 94 23.78 -5.97 22.63
C LEU A 94 23.38 -7.07 21.64
N ALA A 95 22.19 -7.64 21.84
CA ALA A 95 21.59 -8.54 20.87
C ALA A 95 21.27 -7.81 19.56
N PRO A 96 21.40 -8.46 18.39
CA PRO A 96 20.98 -7.87 17.13
C PRO A 96 19.49 -7.57 17.14
N LEU A 97 19.10 -6.50 16.46
CA LEU A 97 17.68 -6.19 16.27
C LEU A 97 17.04 -7.25 15.37
N PRO A 98 15.74 -7.57 15.59
CA PRO A 98 15.01 -8.43 14.67
C PRO A 98 14.97 -7.83 13.26
N ASP A 99 15.00 -8.69 12.24
CA ASP A 99 14.96 -8.27 10.81
C ASP A 99 13.65 -7.55 10.48
N GLU A 100 12.53 -7.94 11.11
CA GLU A 100 11.25 -7.31 10.92
C GLU A 100 10.97 -6.27 12.01
N PRO A 101 10.48 -5.08 11.64
CA PRO A 101 10.10 -4.06 12.61
C PRO A 101 8.87 -4.48 13.42
N PHE A 102 8.83 -4.07 14.69
CA PHE A 102 7.65 -4.30 15.53
C PHE A 102 6.40 -3.61 14.98
N GLU A 103 5.30 -4.36 14.85
CA GLU A 103 4.02 -3.81 14.40
C GLU A 103 3.45 -2.82 15.43
N THR A 104 3.52 -1.53 15.10
CA THR A 104 3.08 -0.45 15.99
C THR A 104 1.59 -0.13 15.85
N GLY A 105 0.90 -0.66 14.85
CA GLY A 105 -0.52 -0.47 14.59
C GLY A 105 -1.41 -0.97 15.73
N ARG A 106 -2.48 -0.25 16.03
CA ARG A 106 -3.51 -0.70 16.96
C ARG A 106 -4.63 -1.41 16.22
N LEU A 107 -4.92 -2.64 16.62
CA LEU A 107 -5.98 -3.44 16.01
C LEU A 107 -7.38 -2.95 16.44
N PHE A 108 -8.27 -2.82 15.45
CA PHE A 108 -9.71 -2.63 15.58
C PHE A 108 -10.44 -3.64 14.69
N THR A 109 -11.65 -4.00 15.06
CA THR A 109 -12.51 -4.92 14.27
C THR A 109 -13.91 -4.35 14.09
N PRO A 110 -14.06 -3.17 13.45
CA PRO A 110 -15.35 -2.55 13.22
C PRO A 110 -16.19 -3.37 12.23
N ARG A 111 -17.51 -3.26 12.35
CA ARG A 111 -18.43 -3.73 11.33
C ARG A 111 -18.59 -2.66 10.25
N VAL A 112 -18.59 -3.08 8.99
CA VAL A 112 -18.86 -2.20 7.85
C VAL A 112 -20.34 -1.88 7.80
N ASP A 113 -20.69 -0.60 7.77
CA ASP A 113 -22.07 -0.13 7.71
C ASP A 113 -22.67 -0.23 6.29
N ARG A 114 -23.95 0.12 6.17
CA ARG A 114 -24.68 0.12 4.88
C ARG A 114 -24.19 1.15 3.87
N TYR A 115 -23.35 2.09 4.31
CA TYR A 115 -22.73 3.12 3.47
C TYR A 115 -21.29 2.75 3.08
N ASN A 116 -20.89 1.46 3.23
CA ASN A 116 -19.54 0.92 3.09
C ASN A 116 -18.47 1.73 3.84
N GLN A 117 -18.80 2.12 5.07
CA GLN A 117 -17.90 2.83 5.95
C GLN A 117 -17.63 2.03 7.22
N ILE A 118 -16.43 2.21 7.74
CA ILE A 118 -16.04 1.76 9.08
C ILE A 118 -15.80 2.97 9.97
N THR A 119 -16.13 2.83 11.24
CA THR A 119 -15.83 3.85 12.25
C THR A 119 -14.62 3.38 13.06
N VAL A 120 -13.54 4.15 13.02
CA VAL A 120 -12.34 3.93 13.83
C VAL A 120 -12.14 5.14 14.72
N ARG A 121 -12.24 4.92 16.04
CA ARG A 121 -12.41 6.00 17.03
C ARG A 121 -13.66 6.82 16.70
N THR A 122 -13.51 8.09 16.31
CA THR A 122 -14.64 8.97 15.99
C THR A 122 -14.73 9.26 14.49
N ASN A 123 -13.80 8.75 13.69
CA ASN A 123 -13.68 9.06 12.27
C ASN A 123 -14.21 7.91 11.42
N ARG A 124 -14.78 8.24 10.27
CA ARG A 124 -15.32 7.28 9.30
C ARG A 124 -14.44 7.21 8.06
N TYR A 125 -14.24 5.97 7.57
CA TYR A 125 -13.41 5.68 6.41
C TYR A 125 -14.15 4.69 5.51
N SER A 126 -14.13 4.94 4.21
CA SER A 126 -14.77 4.03 3.26
C SER A 126 -13.96 2.75 3.07
N VAL A 127 -14.65 1.68 2.73
CA VAL A 127 -14.07 0.40 2.33
C VAL A 127 -14.82 -0.14 1.12
N PRO A 128 -14.27 -1.09 0.35
CA PRO A 128 -14.95 -1.67 -0.80
C PRO A 128 -16.37 -2.16 -0.47
N VAL A 129 -17.32 -1.87 -1.34
CA VAL A 129 -18.76 -2.16 -1.16
C VAL A 129 -19.05 -3.63 -0.85
N ARG A 130 -18.21 -4.56 -1.33
CA ARG A 130 -18.36 -6.02 -1.06
C ARG A 130 -18.20 -6.41 0.41
N LEU A 131 -17.74 -5.47 1.25
CA LEU A 131 -17.53 -5.69 2.69
C LEU A 131 -18.72 -5.26 3.55
N ILE A 132 -19.77 -4.67 2.97
CA ILE A 132 -20.95 -4.24 3.73
C ILE A 132 -21.48 -5.40 4.60
N GLY A 133 -21.70 -5.10 5.88
CA GLY A 133 -22.20 -6.04 6.86
C GLY A 133 -21.15 -6.98 7.47
N LYS A 134 -19.94 -7.06 6.91
CA LYS A 134 -18.84 -7.86 7.45
C LYS A 134 -18.08 -7.11 8.56
N LYS A 135 -17.31 -7.84 9.36
CA LYS A 135 -16.29 -7.27 10.25
C LYS A 135 -14.98 -7.15 9.47
N ALA A 136 -14.38 -5.98 9.47
CA ALA A 136 -13.07 -5.73 8.88
C ALA A 136 -11.99 -5.67 9.95
N ARG A 137 -10.80 -6.20 9.68
CA ARG A 137 -9.63 -6.03 10.54
C ARG A 137 -8.92 -4.74 10.14
N VAL A 138 -8.70 -3.84 11.09
CA VAL A 138 -8.09 -2.52 10.84
C VAL A 138 -6.89 -2.33 11.74
N MET A 139 -5.75 -2.05 11.15
CA MET A 139 -4.55 -1.61 11.85
C MET A 139 -4.46 -0.08 11.79
N LEU A 140 -4.57 0.57 12.94
CA LEU A 140 -4.46 2.03 13.06
C LEU A 140 -3.04 2.39 13.49
N HIS A 141 -2.30 3.01 12.59
CA HIS A 141 -0.95 3.54 12.81
C HIS A 141 -0.98 5.03 13.20
N ALA A 142 0.18 5.64 13.37
CA ALA A 142 0.32 7.06 13.72
C ALA A 142 -0.22 7.98 12.60
N SER A 143 0.15 7.73 11.34
CA SER A 143 -0.17 8.55 10.18
C SER A 143 -1.28 7.98 9.28
N HIS A 144 -1.54 6.68 9.34
CA HIS A 144 -2.48 6.00 8.43
C HIS A 144 -3.21 4.86 9.14
N LEU A 145 -4.21 4.33 8.46
CA LEU A 145 -4.86 3.06 8.81
C LEU A 145 -4.93 2.14 7.60
N VAL A 146 -4.81 0.85 7.86
CA VAL A 146 -4.90 -0.20 6.84
C VAL A 146 -6.05 -1.13 7.19
N VAL A 147 -6.88 -1.43 6.20
CA VAL A 147 -8.04 -2.30 6.35
C VAL A 147 -7.79 -3.62 5.63
N TYR A 148 -8.04 -4.71 6.32
CA TYR A 148 -7.86 -6.06 5.81
C TYR A 148 -9.19 -6.80 5.76
N ASP A 149 -9.42 -7.48 4.65
CA ASP A 149 -10.41 -8.55 4.52
C ASP A 149 -9.67 -9.89 4.66
N GLN A 150 -9.88 -10.60 5.78
CA GLN A 150 -9.00 -11.69 6.21
C GLN A 150 -7.56 -11.21 6.38
N ASN A 151 -6.64 -11.59 5.49
CA ASN A 151 -5.23 -11.20 5.50
C ASN A 151 -4.82 -10.33 4.30
N VAL A 152 -5.78 -9.96 3.44
CA VAL A 152 -5.51 -9.15 2.25
C VAL A 152 -5.82 -7.69 2.56
N GLU A 153 -4.88 -6.79 2.28
CA GLU A 153 -5.11 -5.35 2.33
C GLU A 153 -6.15 -4.96 1.27
N VAL A 154 -7.21 -4.28 1.70
CA VAL A 154 -8.34 -3.89 0.83
C VAL A 154 -8.59 -2.40 0.80
N ALA A 155 -8.04 -1.66 1.77
CA ALA A 155 -8.06 -0.20 1.79
C ALA A 155 -6.94 0.35 2.68
N ARG A 156 -6.40 1.48 2.27
CA ARG A 156 -5.45 2.28 3.05
C ARG A 156 -5.89 3.74 3.03
N HIS A 157 -5.93 4.35 4.21
CA HIS A 157 -6.31 5.74 4.36
C HIS A 157 -5.29 6.48 5.22
N GLU A 158 -5.04 7.72 4.89
CA GLU A 158 -4.38 8.63 5.81
C GLU A 158 -5.28 8.86 7.03
N ARG A 159 -4.68 8.83 8.21
CA ARG A 159 -5.41 8.98 9.47
C ARG A 159 -5.90 10.42 9.65
N LEU A 160 -7.20 10.56 9.93
CA LEU A 160 -7.78 11.83 10.33
C LEU A 160 -7.46 12.09 11.81
N ILE A 161 -6.81 13.21 12.09
CA ILE A 161 -6.46 13.64 13.45
C ILE A 161 -7.67 14.29 14.13
N ALA A 162 -8.41 15.11 13.39
CA ALA A 162 -9.64 15.75 13.86
C ALA A 162 -10.70 14.70 14.18
N LYS A 163 -11.63 15.03 15.10
CA LYS A 163 -12.76 14.17 15.45
C LYS A 163 -13.89 14.30 14.43
N CYS A 164 -14.67 13.23 14.28
CA CYS A 164 -15.88 13.19 13.45
C CYS A 164 -15.63 13.45 11.96
N GLY A 165 -14.40 13.28 11.48
CA GLY A 165 -14.07 13.40 10.07
C GLY A 165 -14.54 12.19 9.25
N ILE A 166 -14.66 12.41 7.94
CA ILE A 166 -15.06 11.37 6.96
C ILE A 166 -14.07 11.40 5.81
N ARG A 167 -13.43 10.26 5.52
CA ARG A 167 -12.54 10.08 4.36
C ARG A 167 -13.08 8.98 3.47
N LEU A 168 -13.37 9.33 2.23
CA LEU A 168 -13.99 8.46 1.25
C LEU A 168 -13.07 8.31 0.03
N GLU A 169 -12.90 7.07 -0.41
CA GLU A 169 -12.25 6.74 -1.67
C GLU A 169 -13.30 6.41 -2.71
N LEU A 170 -13.28 7.09 -3.85
CA LEU A 170 -14.28 6.93 -4.91
C LEU A 170 -14.31 5.49 -5.43
N ASP A 171 -13.15 4.86 -5.57
CA ASP A 171 -13.02 3.47 -6.02
C ASP A 171 -13.84 2.47 -5.22
N HIS A 172 -13.99 2.71 -3.91
CA HIS A 172 -14.76 1.82 -3.03
C HIS A 172 -16.27 1.77 -3.35
N TYR A 173 -16.77 2.72 -4.13
CA TYR A 173 -18.19 2.88 -4.48
C TYR A 173 -18.51 2.50 -5.92
N LEU A 174 -17.51 2.39 -6.81
CA LEU A 174 -17.71 2.27 -8.26
C LEU A 174 -18.58 1.07 -8.63
N GLU A 175 -18.42 -0.08 -8.00
CA GLU A 175 -19.23 -1.30 -8.28
C GLU A 175 -20.72 -1.09 -7.97
N ALA A 176 -21.04 -0.33 -6.93
CA ALA A 176 -22.43 0.04 -6.63
C ALA A 176 -22.96 1.10 -7.59
N LEU A 177 -22.10 2.04 -7.97
CA LEU A 177 -22.44 3.16 -8.86
C LEU A 177 -22.66 2.69 -10.30
N VAL A 178 -21.97 1.66 -10.80
CA VAL A 178 -22.28 1.01 -12.09
C VAL A 178 -23.75 0.59 -12.16
N ARG A 179 -24.30 0.06 -11.04
CA ARG A 179 -25.71 -0.36 -10.96
C ARG A 179 -26.66 0.81 -10.83
N LYS A 180 -26.23 1.93 -10.25
CA LYS A 180 -27.00 3.15 -10.02
C LYS A 180 -26.24 4.40 -10.49
N PRO A 181 -26.01 4.57 -11.80
CA PRO A 181 -25.19 5.68 -12.32
C PRO A 181 -25.70 7.07 -11.94
N GLY A 182 -27.03 7.24 -11.82
CA GLY A 182 -27.65 8.50 -11.42
C GLY A 182 -27.25 9.03 -10.03
N ALA A 183 -26.65 8.18 -9.18
CA ALA A 183 -26.14 8.60 -7.86
C ALA A 183 -24.70 9.16 -7.93
N PHE A 184 -24.00 8.99 -9.05
CA PHE A 184 -22.60 9.39 -9.21
C PHE A 184 -22.40 10.92 -9.12
N PRO A 185 -23.22 11.78 -9.79
CA PRO A 185 -23.00 13.22 -9.77
C PRO A 185 -23.02 13.87 -8.39
N GLY A 186 -23.86 13.34 -7.48
CA GLY A 186 -24.02 13.84 -6.11
C GLY A 186 -23.22 13.07 -5.05
N ALA A 187 -22.27 12.22 -5.46
CA ALA A 187 -21.51 11.42 -4.51
C ALA A 187 -20.43 12.26 -3.81
N THR A 188 -20.47 12.33 -2.47
CA THR A 188 -19.44 13.01 -1.67
C THR A 188 -18.03 12.45 -1.93
N ALA A 189 -17.92 11.15 -2.27
CA ALA A 189 -16.65 10.53 -2.64
C ALA A 189 -16.08 11.13 -3.95
N LEU A 190 -16.93 11.54 -4.89
CA LEU A 190 -16.51 12.23 -6.11
C LEU A 190 -15.95 13.62 -5.80
N GLU A 191 -16.59 14.37 -4.89
CA GLU A 191 -16.10 15.68 -4.46
C GLU A 191 -14.74 15.57 -3.77
N GLN A 192 -14.57 14.56 -2.91
CA GLN A 192 -13.27 14.29 -2.28
C GLN A 192 -12.21 13.88 -3.31
N ALA A 193 -12.56 13.08 -4.32
CA ALA A 193 -11.65 12.71 -5.40
C ALA A 193 -11.22 13.92 -6.25
N ARG A 194 -12.13 14.87 -6.51
CA ARG A 194 -11.82 16.16 -7.17
C ARG A 194 -10.86 17.00 -6.32
N SER A 195 -11.19 17.19 -5.05
CA SER A 195 -10.35 17.96 -4.12
C SER A 195 -8.94 17.37 -3.95
N ALA A 196 -8.81 16.05 -4.06
CA ALA A 196 -7.53 15.34 -4.02
C ALA A 196 -6.79 15.28 -5.37
N GLY A 197 -7.33 15.91 -6.44
CA GLY A 197 -6.73 15.89 -7.79
C GLY A 197 -6.81 14.55 -8.51
N ARG A 198 -7.51 13.56 -7.95
CA ARG A 198 -7.69 12.24 -8.57
C ARG A 198 -8.80 12.19 -9.61
N PHE A 199 -9.70 13.14 -9.59
CA PHE A 199 -10.70 13.36 -10.62
C PHE A 199 -10.43 14.72 -11.28
N THR A 200 -9.81 14.69 -12.45
CA THR A 200 -9.27 15.86 -13.15
C THR A 200 -10.29 16.48 -14.09
N PRO A 201 -10.08 17.72 -14.59
CA PRO A 201 -10.94 18.34 -15.61
C PRO A 201 -11.10 17.50 -16.89
N VAL A 202 -10.12 16.64 -17.21
CA VAL A 202 -10.20 15.71 -18.35
C VAL A 202 -11.31 14.68 -18.14
N HIS A 203 -11.47 14.17 -16.92
CA HIS A 203 -12.57 13.28 -16.59
C HIS A 203 -13.92 13.98 -16.76
N ASP A 204 -14.05 15.23 -16.28
CA ASP A 204 -15.30 16.00 -16.44
C ASP A 204 -15.63 16.27 -17.91
N ALA A 205 -14.64 16.63 -18.72
CA ALA A 205 -14.81 16.90 -20.14
C ALA A 205 -15.25 15.63 -20.92
N TRP A 206 -14.56 14.51 -20.67
CA TRP A 206 -14.92 13.22 -21.28
C TRP A 206 -16.33 12.77 -20.85
N TRP A 207 -16.64 12.90 -19.54
CA TRP A 207 -17.95 12.58 -19.00
C TRP A 207 -19.07 13.42 -19.64
N ALA A 208 -18.86 14.74 -19.77
CA ALA A 208 -19.83 15.61 -20.43
C ALA A 208 -20.07 15.19 -21.90
N ALA A 209 -19.01 14.85 -22.64
CA ALA A 209 -19.12 14.36 -24.02
C ALA A 209 -19.85 13.00 -24.08
N ALA A 210 -19.53 12.06 -23.20
CA ALA A 210 -20.18 10.76 -23.14
C ALA A 210 -21.69 10.88 -22.82
N ARG A 211 -22.07 11.75 -21.89
CA ARG A 211 -23.49 12.01 -21.59
C ARG A 211 -24.25 12.62 -22.77
N LYS A 212 -23.59 13.50 -23.51
CA LYS A 212 -24.19 14.11 -24.71
C LYS A 212 -24.51 13.10 -25.80
N VAL A 213 -23.67 12.07 -25.96
CA VAL A 213 -23.79 11.05 -27.01
C VAL A 213 -24.65 9.87 -26.56
N HIS A 214 -24.44 9.35 -25.35
CA HIS A 214 -25.07 8.11 -24.86
C HIS A 214 -26.24 8.38 -23.91
N GLY A 215 -26.52 9.65 -23.60
CA GLY A 215 -27.51 10.02 -22.57
C GLY A 215 -26.93 10.01 -21.14
N GLU A 216 -27.65 10.62 -20.22
CA GLU A 216 -27.20 10.86 -18.84
C GLU A 216 -26.78 9.56 -18.11
N ARG A 217 -27.59 8.51 -18.25
CA ARG A 217 -27.38 7.26 -17.53
C ARG A 217 -26.20 6.44 -18.10
N ASP A 218 -26.21 6.23 -19.39
CA ASP A 218 -25.23 5.34 -20.03
C ASP A 218 -23.87 6.01 -20.22
N GLY A 219 -23.86 7.34 -20.48
CA GLY A 219 -22.63 8.13 -20.46
C GLY A 219 -21.98 8.20 -19.08
N THR A 220 -22.78 8.27 -18.01
CA THR A 220 -22.25 8.18 -16.64
C THR A 220 -21.74 6.77 -16.32
N ARG A 221 -22.44 5.72 -16.77
CA ARG A 221 -21.97 4.35 -16.61
C ARG A 221 -20.62 4.12 -17.31
N ALA A 222 -20.50 4.60 -18.56
CA ALA A 222 -19.24 4.51 -19.29
C ALA A 222 -18.07 5.16 -18.55
N LEU A 223 -18.27 6.33 -17.93
CA LEU A 223 -17.26 6.96 -17.09
C LEU A 223 -16.91 6.09 -15.88
N ILE A 224 -17.89 5.51 -15.18
CA ILE A 224 -17.63 4.66 -14.02
C ILE A 224 -16.82 3.43 -14.43
N GLU A 225 -17.09 2.86 -15.60
CA GLU A 225 -16.31 1.75 -16.17
C GLU A 225 -14.88 2.18 -16.49
N VAL A 226 -14.68 3.40 -16.99
CA VAL A 226 -13.33 3.99 -17.16
C VAL A 226 -12.61 4.13 -15.82
N LEU A 227 -13.29 4.62 -14.78
CA LEU A 227 -12.67 4.75 -13.45
C LEU A 227 -12.25 3.41 -12.87
N LEU A 228 -12.99 2.33 -13.13
CA LEU A 228 -12.60 0.97 -12.73
C LEU A 228 -11.31 0.49 -13.39
N LEU A 229 -10.95 1.00 -14.57
CA LEU A 229 -9.65 0.69 -15.20
C LEU A 229 -8.47 1.19 -14.37
N GLY A 230 -8.66 2.24 -13.55
CA GLY A 230 -7.64 2.76 -12.63
C GLY A 230 -7.16 1.76 -11.57
N ARG A 231 -7.83 0.61 -11.41
CA ARG A 231 -7.33 -0.50 -10.59
C ARG A 231 -6.17 -1.26 -11.22
N HIS A 232 -5.98 -1.13 -12.52
CA HIS A 232 -5.01 -1.89 -13.32
C HIS A 232 -4.10 -1.01 -14.17
N ILE A 233 -4.45 0.27 -14.33
CA ILE A 233 -3.73 1.25 -15.15
C ILE A 233 -3.36 2.42 -14.25
N ALA A 234 -2.12 2.88 -14.31
CA ALA A 234 -1.65 4.03 -13.57
C ALA A 234 -2.48 5.29 -13.91
N HIS A 235 -2.68 6.15 -12.93
CA HIS A 235 -3.57 7.31 -13.06
C HIS A 235 -3.16 8.24 -14.22
N GLU A 236 -1.87 8.50 -14.40
CA GLU A 236 -1.33 9.32 -15.48
C GLU A 236 -1.67 8.75 -16.87
N HIS A 237 -1.50 7.45 -17.06
CA HIS A 237 -1.84 6.79 -18.31
C HIS A 237 -3.34 6.79 -18.58
N LEU A 238 -4.15 6.62 -17.53
CA LEU A 238 -5.61 6.69 -17.65
C LEU A 238 -6.05 8.09 -18.06
N VAL A 239 -5.49 9.15 -17.48
CA VAL A 239 -5.77 10.55 -17.85
C VAL A 239 -5.31 10.84 -19.28
N ALA A 240 -4.14 10.35 -19.69
CA ALA A 240 -3.65 10.49 -21.07
C ALA A 240 -4.57 9.77 -22.07
N GLY A 241 -5.01 8.55 -21.72
CA GLY A 241 -5.95 7.77 -22.51
C GLY A 241 -7.31 8.47 -22.66
N LEU A 242 -7.85 9.02 -21.56
CA LEU A 242 -9.08 9.84 -21.58
C LEU A 242 -8.95 11.05 -22.49
N ALA A 243 -7.83 11.78 -22.42
CA ALA A 243 -7.59 12.95 -23.25
C ALA A 243 -7.50 12.59 -24.74
N THR A 244 -6.86 11.48 -25.06
CA THR A 244 -6.73 11.00 -26.45
C THR A 244 -8.05 10.49 -27.00
N ALA A 245 -8.79 9.68 -26.23
CA ALA A 245 -10.10 9.18 -26.58
C ALA A 245 -11.11 10.32 -26.78
N LEU A 246 -11.08 11.35 -25.92
CA LEU A 246 -11.92 12.54 -26.06
C LEU A 246 -11.64 13.28 -27.37
N ARG A 247 -10.39 13.51 -27.75
CA ARG A 247 -9.99 14.15 -29.01
C ARG A 247 -10.46 13.37 -30.23
N ALA A 248 -10.42 12.04 -30.13
CA ALA A 248 -10.86 11.13 -31.20
C ALA A 248 -12.39 10.95 -31.24
N GLY A 249 -13.14 11.50 -30.27
CA GLY A 249 -14.59 11.28 -30.14
C GLY A 249 -14.96 9.85 -29.73
N ALA A 250 -14.01 9.07 -29.21
CA ALA A 250 -14.20 7.69 -28.79
C ALA A 250 -14.63 7.61 -27.31
N LEU A 251 -15.94 7.53 -27.09
CA LEU A 251 -16.56 7.72 -25.78
C LEU A 251 -16.97 6.40 -25.11
N THR A 252 -16.13 5.36 -25.24
CA THR A 252 -16.32 4.06 -24.61
C THR A 252 -15.17 3.72 -23.69
N ALA A 253 -15.41 2.89 -22.68
CA ALA A 253 -14.37 2.45 -21.73
C ALA A 253 -13.25 1.66 -22.43
N ASP A 254 -13.58 0.84 -23.43
CA ASP A 254 -12.61 0.06 -24.19
C ASP A 254 -11.65 0.94 -25.01
N ALA A 255 -12.18 2.01 -25.61
CA ALA A 255 -11.35 2.97 -26.35
C ALA A 255 -10.36 3.68 -25.40
N VAL A 256 -10.83 4.11 -24.23
CA VAL A 256 -9.96 4.71 -23.20
C VAL A 256 -8.91 3.71 -22.72
N ALA A 257 -9.30 2.43 -22.48
CA ALA A 257 -8.37 1.37 -22.07
C ALA A 257 -7.27 1.14 -23.11
N LEU A 258 -7.62 1.15 -24.40
CA LEU A 258 -6.65 1.00 -25.49
C LEU A 258 -5.64 2.14 -25.50
N GLU A 259 -6.13 3.39 -25.47
CA GLU A 259 -5.26 4.58 -25.51
C GLU A 259 -4.41 4.73 -24.22
N ALA A 260 -4.94 4.35 -23.06
CA ALA A 260 -4.19 4.35 -21.80
C ALA A 260 -3.05 3.31 -21.81
N ARG A 261 -3.27 2.12 -22.39
CA ARG A 261 -2.22 1.11 -22.56
C ARG A 261 -1.14 1.55 -23.54
N LYS A 262 -1.52 2.22 -24.64
CA LYS A 262 -0.55 2.82 -25.57
C LYS A 262 0.31 3.87 -24.87
N ALA A 263 -0.29 4.73 -24.04
CA ALA A 263 0.46 5.72 -23.28
C ALA A 263 1.47 5.07 -22.32
N ALA A 264 1.10 3.97 -21.63
CA ALA A 264 2.00 3.22 -20.78
C ALA A 264 3.18 2.61 -21.59
N GLN A 265 2.91 2.03 -22.76
CA GLN A 265 3.96 1.44 -23.61
C GLN A 265 4.95 2.48 -24.16
N THR A 266 4.47 3.70 -24.45
CA THR A 266 5.34 4.78 -24.95
C THR A 266 6.35 5.26 -23.92
N GLU A 267 6.04 5.15 -22.62
CA GLU A 267 6.97 5.49 -21.53
C GLU A 267 7.98 4.37 -21.24
N GLU A 268 7.62 3.12 -21.51
CA GLU A 268 8.53 1.97 -21.36
C GLU A 268 9.56 1.85 -22.51
N GLU A 269 9.31 2.47 -23.67
CA GLU A 269 10.33 2.59 -24.72
C GLU A 269 11.27 3.76 -24.39
N PRO A 270 12.54 3.51 -23.99
CA PRO A 270 13.51 4.58 -23.84
C PRO A 270 13.64 5.28 -25.18
N ALA A 271 13.47 6.60 -25.20
CA ALA A 271 13.64 7.44 -26.38
C ALA A 271 14.97 7.08 -27.05
N THR A 272 14.88 6.37 -28.16
CA THR A 272 16.02 6.14 -29.04
C THR A 272 16.37 7.51 -29.60
N VAL A 273 17.34 8.16 -28.96
CA VAL A 273 17.95 9.40 -29.47
C VAL A 273 18.46 9.07 -30.88
N PRO A 274 17.96 9.70 -31.94
CA PRO A 274 18.54 9.51 -33.27
C PRO A 274 19.98 10.01 -33.20
N ALA A 275 20.92 9.07 -33.28
CA ALA A 275 22.33 9.42 -33.34
C ALA A 275 22.57 10.35 -34.53
N PRO A 276 23.38 11.41 -34.38
CA PRO A 276 23.74 12.29 -35.49
C PRO A 276 24.40 11.45 -36.57
N ARG A 277 23.95 11.59 -37.82
CA ARG A 277 24.53 10.94 -39.01
C ARG A 277 25.98 11.41 -39.16
N ALA A 278 26.90 10.64 -38.59
CA ALA A 278 28.31 10.75 -38.94
C ALA A 278 28.50 10.00 -40.29
N SER A 279 28.92 10.71 -41.28
CA SER A 279 29.41 10.20 -42.56
C SER A 279 30.65 9.34 -42.30
N HIS A 280 30.54 8.02 -42.42
CA HIS A 280 31.66 7.09 -42.36
C HIS A 280 32.07 6.58 -43.72
N PRO A 281 33.39 6.40 -43.98
CA PRO A 281 33.88 5.81 -45.23
C PRO A 281 33.61 4.29 -45.25
N THR A 282 33.31 3.83 -46.43
CA THR A 282 33.09 2.47 -46.94
C THR A 282 34.00 1.40 -46.30
N GLY A 283 33.42 0.33 -45.74
CA GLY A 283 34.17 -0.94 -45.65
C GLY A 283 34.01 -1.78 -44.38
N GLN A 284 32.85 -1.77 -43.68
CA GLN A 284 32.57 -2.82 -42.67
C GLN A 284 31.17 -3.41 -42.86
N PRO A 285 30.99 -4.75 -42.67
CA PRO A 285 29.67 -5.37 -42.78
C PRO A 285 28.72 -4.79 -41.68
N PRO A 286 27.42 -4.67 -41.99
CA PRO A 286 26.46 -4.09 -41.06
C PRO A 286 26.44 -4.89 -39.74
N ALA A 287 26.63 -4.21 -38.63
CA ALA A 287 26.44 -4.81 -37.31
C ALA A 287 25.00 -5.26 -37.17
N THR A 288 24.77 -6.56 -37.06
CA THR A 288 23.47 -7.14 -36.79
C THR A 288 23.08 -6.80 -35.37
N ILE A 289 22.09 -5.92 -35.19
CA ILE A 289 21.52 -5.63 -33.89
C ILE A 289 20.72 -6.85 -33.46
N THR A 290 21.34 -7.74 -32.70
CA THR A 290 20.66 -8.88 -32.07
C THR A 290 19.91 -8.34 -30.87
N SER A 291 18.59 -8.54 -30.85
CA SER A 291 17.77 -8.23 -29.69
C SER A 291 18.37 -8.87 -28.43
N LEU A 292 18.39 -8.16 -27.28
CA LEU A 292 18.83 -8.73 -26.00
C LEU A 292 18.07 -10.02 -25.65
N HIS A 293 16.85 -10.15 -26.11
CA HIS A 293 16.03 -11.33 -25.96
C HIS A 293 16.57 -12.51 -26.79
N GLU A 294 16.90 -12.29 -28.07
CA GLU A 294 17.51 -13.30 -28.95
C GLU A 294 18.91 -13.68 -28.47
N TRP A 295 19.70 -12.72 -27.98
CA TRP A 295 21.02 -12.98 -27.40
C TRP A 295 20.94 -13.84 -26.12
N ARG A 296 19.91 -13.63 -25.28
CA ARG A 296 19.65 -14.49 -24.10
C ARG A 296 19.19 -15.87 -24.50
N LEU A 297 18.30 -16.00 -25.50
CA LEU A 297 17.82 -17.28 -26.00
C LEU A 297 18.94 -18.11 -26.63
N ALA A 298 19.84 -17.47 -27.38
CA ALA A 298 20.99 -18.15 -28.00
C ALA A 298 22.01 -18.71 -26.99
N ARG A 299 22.00 -18.23 -25.74
CA ARG A 299 22.87 -18.73 -24.66
C ARG A 299 22.23 -19.76 -23.74
N LEU A 300 20.95 -20.03 -23.91
CA LEU A 300 20.31 -21.11 -23.16
C LEU A 300 20.80 -22.46 -23.71
N PRO A 301 21.06 -23.44 -22.87
CA PRO A 301 21.34 -24.80 -23.32
C PRO A 301 20.14 -25.30 -24.11
N PRO A 302 20.35 -26.15 -25.15
CA PRO A 302 19.25 -26.69 -25.95
C PRO A 302 18.25 -27.40 -25.04
N ASP A 303 16.97 -27.07 -25.22
CA ASP A 303 15.89 -27.73 -24.46
C ASP A 303 15.74 -29.17 -24.97
N THR A 304 16.28 -30.10 -24.21
CA THR A 304 16.24 -31.55 -24.55
C THR A 304 14.99 -32.23 -23.98
N ARG A 305 14.07 -31.48 -23.37
CA ARG A 305 12.83 -32.03 -22.83
C ARG A 305 11.91 -32.47 -23.97
N PRO A 306 11.30 -33.66 -23.87
CA PRO A 306 10.32 -34.09 -24.87
C PRO A 306 9.15 -33.10 -24.87
N LEU A 307 8.62 -32.81 -26.03
CA LEU A 307 7.42 -31.96 -26.16
C LEU A 307 6.28 -32.53 -25.30
N PRO A 308 5.55 -31.67 -24.60
CA PRO A 308 4.43 -32.11 -23.79
C PRO A 308 3.41 -32.85 -24.66
N SER A 309 3.12 -34.11 -24.30
CA SER A 309 2.15 -34.98 -25.00
C SER A 309 0.84 -34.97 -24.23
N VAL A 310 -0.27 -34.84 -24.92
CA VAL A 310 -1.62 -34.95 -24.37
C VAL A 310 -2.06 -36.41 -24.14
N THR A 311 -1.32 -37.37 -24.68
CA THR A 311 -1.64 -38.82 -24.59
C THR A 311 -1.89 -39.32 -23.14
N PRO A 312 -1.13 -38.88 -22.09
CA PRO A 312 -1.42 -39.27 -20.74
C PRO A 312 -2.78 -38.79 -20.21
N TYR A 313 -3.24 -37.63 -20.68
CA TYR A 313 -4.55 -37.08 -20.31
C TYR A 313 -5.69 -37.79 -21.01
N ASP A 314 -5.51 -38.19 -22.27
CA ASP A 314 -6.49 -39.03 -23.02
C ASP A 314 -6.68 -40.39 -22.37
N GLN A 315 -5.63 -40.98 -21.76
CA GLN A 315 -5.73 -42.23 -21.02
C GLN A 315 -6.55 -42.07 -19.72
N LEU A 316 -6.46 -40.91 -19.03
CA LEU A 316 -7.28 -40.63 -17.86
C LEU A 316 -8.75 -40.50 -18.22
N LEU A 317 -9.07 -39.86 -19.34
CA LEU A 317 -10.45 -39.73 -19.85
C LEU A 317 -11.03 -41.09 -20.25
N ARG A 318 -10.24 -42.01 -20.81
CA ARG A 318 -10.68 -43.39 -21.14
C ARG A 318 -10.96 -44.22 -19.87
N ARG A 319 -10.17 -44.08 -18.79
CA ARG A 319 -10.42 -44.76 -17.53
C ARG A 319 -11.73 -44.35 -16.85
N HIS A 320 -12.13 -43.09 -16.98
CA HIS A 320 -13.40 -42.61 -16.44
C HIS A 320 -14.63 -43.11 -17.22
N ARG A 321 -14.49 -43.46 -18.51
CA ARG A 321 -15.60 -44.00 -19.32
C ARG A 321 -15.89 -45.51 -19.05
N THR A 322 -14.92 -46.27 -18.55
CA THR A 322 -15.08 -47.71 -18.31
C THR A 322 -15.58 -48.04 -16.90
N SER A 323 -15.65 -47.06 -15.98
CA SER A 323 -16.19 -47.28 -14.62
C SER A 323 -17.68 -46.92 -14.46
N GLY A 324 -18.36 -46.50 -15.54
CA GLY A 324 -19.76 -46.04 -15.51
C GLY A 324 -20.79 -47.04 -16.11
N SER A 325 -20.40 -48.28 -16.45
CA SER A 325 -21.32 -49.26 -17.06
C SER A 325 -21.20 -50.62 -16.39
N THR A 326 -21.77 -50.78 -15.20
CA THR A 326 -22.20 -52.06 -14.71
C THR A 326 -23.35 -51.90 -13.69
N HIS A 327 -24.45 -52.42 -14.09
CA HIS A 327 -25.53 -53.02 -13.30
C HIS A 327 -26.57 -52.16 -12.58
N ARG A 328 -27.74 -52.20 -13.19
CA ARG A 328 -28.98 -52.53 -12.48
C ARG A 328 -29.93 -53.25 -13.41
N GLU A 329 -29.85 -54.56 -13.45
CA GLU A 329 -30.96 -55.44 -13.81
C GLU A 329 -31.36 -56.29 -12.59
N GLY A 330 -32.64 -56.25 -12.29
CA GLY A 330 -33.49 -57.36 -11.87
C GLY A 330 -33.32 -57.86 -10.43
N GLU A 331 -34.28 -57.76 -9.57
CA GLU A 331 -35.36 -58.78 -9.51
C GLU A 331 -36.39 -58.37 -8.44
N ALA A 332 -37.62 -58.55 -8.82
CA ALA A 332 -38.78 -58.57 -7.95
C ALA A 332 -38.87 -59.94 -7.23
N GLN A 333 -39.10 -59.92 -5.93
CA GLN A 333 -40.05 -60.76 -5.23
C GLN A 333 -40.30 -60.19 -3.84
#